data_f86928b3e2f3c4ac80a893dca85acddd
#
_entry.id   f86928b3e2f3c4ac80a893dca85acddd
#
_cell.length_a   1.000
_cell.length_b   1.000
_cell.length_c   1.000
_cell.angle_alpha   90.00
_cell.angle_beta   90.00
_cell.angle_gamma   90.00
#
_symmetry.space_group_name_H-M   'P 1'
#
loop_
_entity.id
_entity.type
_entity.pdbx_description
1 polymer ?
#
loop_
_entity_poly.entity_id
_entity_poly.type
_entity_poly.pdbx_seq_one_letter_code
_entity_poly.pdbx_strand_id
1 'polypeptide(L)'
;MLDEAHRTFHVKQTILVTNNSTKSLTTLVLNDWNHAYSDKYSPLGKRFSDEYVRNFHLAPEKERGNTTITKMTVNDSIATWNRVQNQLDLIEVPLKISLEPNKSVTIALEYTLKIPDARFTRLGYDDGNYYLKNCFLSLARFSNEGQFVYYSNENLEDMANATYNAIAIDFTIPKNIEITCNLDLVAQTDLETTKNIQFSGKNRTEIQLAIEKKDSYESFKNEQIEVVTNLEKSRLNDIQRAIVIDKVVHYVSENLKKKKKKKIMISQVDYERS
;
A
#
# COMPACT_ATOMS: atom_id res chain seq x y z
N MET A 1 -7.76 7.32 10.04
CA MET A 1 -7.62 8.70 10.56
C MET A 1 -6.13 9.00 10.73
N LEU A 2 -5.67 10.14 10.21
CA LEU A 2 -4.27 10.59 10.33
C LEU A 2 -4.07 11.37 11.65
N ASP A 3 -3.02 11.03 12.39
CA ASP A 3 -2.44 11.81 13.49
C ASP A 3 -1.09 12.35 13.03
N GLU A 4 -1.05 13.63 12.66
CA GLU A 4 0.15 14.30 12.14
C GLU A 4 1.25 14.43 13.21
N ALA A 5 0.89 14.66 14.46
CA ALA A 5 1.85 14.87 15.54
C ALA A 5 2.73 13.64 15.77
N HIS A 6 2.16 12.45 15.59
CA HIS A 6 2.85 11.18 15.79
C HIS A 6 3.22 10.48 14.48
N ARG A 7 2.87 11.05 13.32
CA ARG A 7 3.06 10.45 11.98
C ARG A 7 2.38 9.08 11.88
N THR A 8 1.18 8.94 12.43
CA THR A 8 0.48 7.67 12.52
C THR A 8 -0.87 7.71 11.85
N PHE A 9 -1.27 6.56 11.32
CA PHE A 9 -2.63 6.30 10.84
C PHE A 9 -3.31 5.30 11.74
N HIS A 10 -4.48 5.65 12.27
CA HIS A 10 -5.38 4.69 12.90
C HIS A 10 -6.25 4.04 11.85
N VAL A 11 -6.12 2.74 11.72
CA VAL A 11 -6.75 1.96 10.64
C VAL A 11 -7.74 0.96 11.22
N LYS A 12 -8.94 0.94 10.63
CA LYS A 12 -9.90 -0.17 10.74
C LYS A 12 -10.02 -0.79 9.37
N GLN A 13 -9.78 -2.08 9.27
CA GLN A 13 -9.72 -2.78 7.99
C GLN A 13 -10.53 -4.07 8.05
N THR A 14 -11.21 -4.37 6.96
CA THR A 14 -11.86 -5.65 6.75
C THR A 14 -11.33 -6.27 5.47
N ILE A 15 -10.86 -7.51 5.55
CA ILE A 15 -10.37 -8.28 4.41
C ILE A 15 -11.29 -9.48 4.24
N LEU A 16 -11.99 -9.56 3.11
CA LEU A 16 -12.72 -10.75 2.70
C LEU A 16 -11.79 -11.62 1.86
N VAL A 17 -11.43 -12.78 2.36
CA VAL A 17 -10.56 -13.74 1.70
C VAL A 17 -11.39 -14.88 1.14
N THR A 18 -11.31 -15.11 -0.17
CA THR A 18 -11.90 -16.28 -0.83
C THR A 18 -10.79 -17.25 -1.20
N ASN A 19 -10.93 -18.51 -0.80
CA ASN A 19 -9.99 -19.56 -1.15
C ASN A 19 -10.20 -20.01 -2.60
N ASN A 20 -9.42 -19.46 -3.52
CA ASN A 20 -9.43 -19.84 -4.94
C ASN A 20 -8.49 -21.01 -5.28
N SER A 21 -7.88 -21.63 -4.26
CA SER A 21 -7.03 -22.81 -4.44
C SER A 21 -7.85 -24.09 -4.46
N THR A 22 -7.20 -25.19 -4.82
CA THR A 22 -7.79 -26.53 -4.83
C THR A 22 -7.74 -27.25 -3.49
N LYS A 23 -7.05 -26.65 -2.49
CA LYS A 23 -6.88 -27.25 -1.15
C LYS A 23 -7.39 -26.34 -0.06
N SER A 24 -7.74 -26.92 1.07
CA SER A 24 -8.14 -26.19 2.27
C SER A 24 -6.96 -25.40 2.84
N LEU A 25 -7.22 -24.15 3.25
CA LEU A 25 -6.23 -23.31 3.92
C LEU A 25 -6.43 -23.39 5.43
N THR A 26 -5.37 -23.75 6.16
CA THR A 26 -5.37 -23.82 7.64
C THR A 26 -4.79 -22.56 8.28
N THR A 27 -4.07 -21.78 7.51
CA THR A 27 -3.43 -20.53 7.93
C THR A 27 -3.56 -19.50 6.81
N LEU A 28 -3.75 -18.25 7.14
CA LEU A 28 -3.62 -17.13 6.22
C LEU A 28 -2.33 -16.38 6.51
N VAL A 29 -1.76 -15.77 5.50
CA VAL A 29 -0.54 -14.96 5.62
C VAL A 29 -0.83 -13.55 5.15
N LEU A 30 -0.51 -12.57 6.00
CA LEU A 30 -0.62 -11.16 5.66
C LEU A 30 0.77 -10.54 5.52
N ASN A 31 0.92 -9.66 4.54
CA ASN A 31 2.06 -8.78 4.40
C ASN A 31 1.86 -7.51 5.23
N ASP A 32 2.88 -7.10 5.93
CA ASP A 32 2.96 -5.88 6.72
C ASP A 32 4.21 -5.08 6.35
N TRP A 33 4.17 -4.48 5.18
CA TRP A 33 5.30 -3.74 4.63
C TRP A 33 5.88 -2.71 5.61
N ASN A 34 5.01 -1.97 6.28
CA ASN A 34 5.42 -0.89 7.18
C ASN A 34 6.26 -1.39 8.37
N HIS A 35 5.98 -2.60 8.85
CA HIS A 35 6.70 -3.19 9.99
C HIS A 35 8.11 -3.69 9.64
N ALA A 36 8.45 -3.87 8.36
CA ALA A 36 9.82 -4.16 7.92
C ALA A 36 10.81 -3.07 8.38
N TYR A 37 10.33 -1.83 8.53
CA TYR A 37 11.11 -0.68 8.99
C TYR A 37 11.15 -0.51 10.52
N SER A 38 10.61 -1.45 11.29
CA SER A 38 10.54 -1.33 12.75
C SER A 38 11.88 -1.57 13.43
N ASP A 39 12.67 -2.50 12.92
CA ASP A 39 13.92 -2.93 13.52
C ASP A 39 15.07 -2.93 12.51
N LYS A 40 16.22 -2.35 12.94
CA LYS A 40 17.46 -2.35 12.16
C LYS A 40 18.06 -3.74 11.93
N TYR A 41 17.64 -4.74 12.69
CA TYR A 41 18.05 -6.14 12.55
C TYR A 41 17.05 -6.97 11.74
N SER A 42 15.97 -6.36 11.24
CA SER A 42 15.04 -7.00 10.31
C SER A 42 15.75 -7.46 9.02
N PRO A 43 15.17 -8.33 8.21
CA PRO A 43 15.72 -8.68 6.89
C PRO A 43 16.04 -7.45 6.05
N LEU A 44 15.14 -6.45 6.04
CA LEU A 44 15.38 -5.17 5.37
C LEU A 44 16.55 -4.39 5.96
N GLY A 45 16.67 -4.35 7.31
CA GLY A 45 17.80 -3.71 7.97
C GLY A 45 19.13 -4.38 7.64
N LYS A 46 19.15 -5.71 7.54
CA LYS A 46 20.36 -6.45 7.10
C LYS A 46 20.72 -6.10 5.67
N ARG A 47 19.76 -6.08 4.76
CA ARG A 47 19.97 -5.66 3.37
C ARG A 47 20.56 -4.25 3.28
N PHE A 48 20.00 -3.29 4.02
CA PHE A 48 20.57 -1.93 4.08
C PHE A 48 22.02 -1.92 4.58
N SER A 49 22.37 -2.81 5.52
CA SER A 49 23.75 -2.97 5.95
C SER A 49 24.65 -3.49 4.84
N ASP A 50 24.21 -4.51 4.12
CA ASP A 50 24.94 -5.13 3.01
C ASP A 50 25.11 -4.16 1.83
N GLU A 51 24.16 -3.27 1.61
CA GLU A 51 24.19 -2.21 0.60
C GLU A 51 24.88 -0.92 1.11
N TYR A 52 25.48 -0.92 2.31
CA TYR A 52 26.12 0.23 2.95
C TYR A 52 25.20 1.43 3.21
N VAL A 53 23.89 1.23 3.26
CA VAL A 53 22.90 2.27 3.57
C VAL A 53 22.85 2.49 5.08
N ARG A 54 23.62 3.44 5.58
CA ARG A 54 23.78 3.68 7.03
C ARG A 54 22.60 4.43 7.67
N ASN A 55 21.86 5.19 6.90
CA ASN A 55 20.82 6.09 7.42
C ASN A 55 19.79 5.36 8.29
N PHE A 56 19.37 4.16 7.90
CA PHE A 56 18.43 3.37 8.66
C PHE A 56 18.98 2.87 10.00
N HIS A 57 20.23 2.44 10.03
CA HIS A 57 20.89 1.95 11.25
C HIS A 57 21.15 3.05 12.28
N LEU A 58 21.40 4.28 11.80
CA LEU A 58 21.66 5.44 12.64
C LEU A 58 20.37 6.16 13.06
N ALA A 59 19.24 5.83 12.43
CA ALA A 59 17.97 6.47 12.70
C ALA A 59 17.47 6.15 14.11
N PRO A 60 16.97 7.16 14.84
CA PRO A 60 16.27 6.93 16.09
C PRO A 60 14.95 6.19 15.84
N GLU A 61 14.43 5.51 16.84
CA GLU A 61 13.17 4.75 16.76
C GLU A 61 11.99 5.60 16.26
N LYS A 62 11.95 6.89 16.64
CA LYS A 62 10.85 7.80 16.21
C LYS A 62 10.76 7.99 14.70
N GLU A 63 11.82 7.70 13.96
CA GLU A 63 11.90 7.86 12.49
C GLU A 63 11.66 6.56 11.75
N ARG A 64 11.61 5.42 12.46
CA ARG A 64 11.32 4.12 11.88
C ARG A 64 9.83 3.87 11.77
N GLY A 65 9.46 2.98 10.84
CA GLY A 65 8.08 2.51 10.70
C GLY A 65 7.72 1.49 11.77
N ASN A 66 6.44 1.34 12.02
CA ASN A 66 5.93 0.27 12.88
C ASN A 66 4.45 0.04 12.62
N THR A 67 3.99 -1.20 12.76
CA THR A 67 2.58 -1.57 12.77
C THR A 67 2.24 -2.21 14.10
N THR A 68 1.32 -1.59 14.84
CA THR A 68 0.81 -2.11 16.11
C THR A 68 -0.63 -2.57 15.93
N ILE A 69 -0.83 -3.89 15.92
CA ILE A 69 -2.18 -4.48 15.82
C ILE A 69 -2.78 -4.55 17.21
N THR A 70 -3.92 -3.87 17.40
CA THR A 70 -4.65 -3.83 18.67
C THR A 70 -5.78 -4.84 18.73
N LYS A 71 -6.35 -5.20 17.57
CA LYS A 71 -7.43 -6.18 17.48
C LYS A 71 -7.38 -6.93 16.16
N MET A 72 -7.60 -8.22 16.21
CA MET A 72 -7.81 -9.06 15.03
C MET A 72 -8.90 -10.08 15.33
N THR A 73 -9.85 -10.20 14.42
CA THR A 73 -10.89 -11.24 14.47
C THR A 73 -10.98 -11.95 13.13
N VAL A 74 -11.38 -13.22 13.18
CA VAL A 74 -11.71 -14.04 12.01
C VAL A 74 -13.15 -14.50 12.18
N ASN A 75 -14.04 -14.14 11.26
CA ASN A 75 -15.49 -14.36 11.35
C ASN A 75 -16.01 -13.98 12.75
N ASP A 76 -15.74 -12.74 13.17
CA ASP A 76 -16.12 -12.11 14.46
C ASP A 76 -15.54 -12.76 15.72
N SER A 77 -14.78 -13.85 15.59
CA SER A 77 -14.08 -14.50 16.71
C SER A 77 -12.66 -13.97 16.85
N ILE A 78 -12.22 -13.68 18.08
CA ILE A 78 -10.85 -13.26 18.36
C ILE A 78 -9.87 -14.27 17.75
N ALA A 79 -8.96 -13.79 16.93
CA ALA A 79 -7.95 -14.56 16.26
C ALA A 79 -6.61 -14.51 17.02
N THR A 80 -5.90 -15.62 17.01
CA THR A 80 -4.47 -15.66 17.34
C THR A 80 -3.68 -15.36 16.08
N TRP A 81 -2.56 -14.70 16.23
CA TRP A 81 -1.65 -14.40 15.12
C TRP A 81 -0.21 -14.30 15.66
N ASN A 82 0.75 -14.49 14.80
CA ASN A 82 2.17 -14.31 15.13
C ASN A 82 2.92 -13.71 13.93
N ARG A 83 3.98 -13.00 14.22
CA ARG A 83 4.94 -12.61 13.18
C ARG A 83 5.87 -13.77 12.88
N VAL A 84 6.16 -13.97 11.60
CA VAL A 84 7.07 -15.04 11.17
C VAL A 84 8.47 -14.75 11.71
N GLN A 85 9.10 -15.74 12.33
CA GLN A 85 10.45 -15.60 12.85
C GLN A 85 11.43 -15.20 11.74
N ASN A 86 12.22 -14.18 11.98
CA ASN A 86 13.16 -13.57 11.02
C ASN A 86 12.51 -12.91 9.77
N GLN A 87 11.18 -12.78 9.73
CA GLN A 87 10.42 -12.09 8.68
C GLN A 87 9.30 -11.27 9.33
N LEU A 88 9.69 -10.23 10.10
CA LEU A 88 8.78 -9.45 10.95
C LEU A 88 7.65 -8.74 10.20
N ASP A 89 7.79 -8.61 8.92
CA ASP A 89 6.85 -8.04 7.97
C ASP A 89 5.82 -9.05 7.43
N LEU A 90 5.84 -10.29 7.93
CA LEU A 90 4.84 -11.31 7.65
C LEU A 90 4.10 -11.72 8.91
N ILE A 91 2.79 -11.87 8.77
CA ILE A 91 1.88 -12.25 9.86
C ILE A 91 1.17 -13.53 9.48
N GLU A 92 1.31 -14.56 10.29
CA GLU A 92 0.51 -15.79 10.20
C GLU A 92 -0.72 -15.69 11.07
N VAL A 93 -1.85 -16.07 10.49
CA VAL A 93 -3.17 -16.13 11.15
C VAL A 93 -3.70 -17.56 11.05
N PRO A 94 -3.45 -18.42 12.04
CA PRO A 94 -4.00 -19.76 12.08
C PRO A 94 -5.54 -19.72 12.13
N LEU A 95 -6.17 -20.53 11.31
CA LEU A 95 -7.63 -20.62 11.24
C LEU A 95 -8.14 -21.71 12.18
N LYS A 96 -9.10 -21.40 13.05
CA LYS A 96 -9.77 -22.39 13.90
C LYS A 96 -10.53 -23.46 13.10
N ILE A 97 -11.05 -23.05 11.95
CA ILE A 97 -11.75 -23.92 10.98
C ILE A 97 -11.06 -23.68 9.64
N SER A 98 -10.63 -24.75 9.00
CA SER A 98 -10.00 -24.69 7.68
C SER A 98 -10.90 -24.01 6.66
N LEU A 99 -10.33 -23.15 5.83
CA LEU A 99 -11.05 -22.49 4.76
C LEU A 99 -11.04 -23.37 3.51
N GLU A 100 -12.15 -24.05 3.29
CA GLU A 100 -12.33 -24.94 2.15
C GLU A 100 -12.29 -24.20 0.80
N PRO A 101 -11.95 -24.88 -0.31
CA PRO A 101 -12.00 -24.31 -1.64
C PRO A 101 -13.35 -23.63 -1.96
N ASN A 102 -13.29 -22.45 -2.61
CA ASN A 102 -14.44 -21.61 -2.94
C ASN A 102 -15.25 -21.09 -1.75
N LYS A 103 -14.77 -21.24 -0.52
CA LYS A 103 -15.33 -20.59 0.67
C LYS A 103 -14.61 -19.31 1.00
N SER A 104 -15.26 -18.47 1.78
CA SER A 104 -14.72 -17.18 2.19
C SER A 104 -14.68 -17.05 3.70
N VAL A 105 -13.73 -16.25 4.18
CA VAL A 105 -13.57 -15.86 5.57
C VAL A 105 -13.33 -14.35 5.64
N THR A 106 -13.82 -13.72 6.69
CA THR A 106 -13.64 -12.29 6.94
C THR A 106 -12.63 -12.09 8.06
N ILE A 107 -11.57 -11.32 7.80
CA ILE A 107 -10.63 -10.82 8.82
C ILE A 107 -10.97 -9.37 9.09
N ALA A 108 -11.26 -9.02 10.35
CA ALA A 108 -11.39 -7.63 10.76
C ALA A 108 -10.22 -7.25 11.69
N LEU A 109 -9.65 -6.07 11.44
CA LEU A 109 -8.41 -5.59 12.00
C LEU A 109 -8.58 -4.16 12.52
N GLU A 110 -8.01 -3.87 13.70
CA GLU A 110 -7.76 -2.51 14.16
C GLU A 110 -6.26 -2.39 14.48
N TYR A 111 -5.61 -1.39 13.91
CA TYR A 111 -4.16 -1.21 14.07
C TYR A 111 -3.73 0.23 13.84
N THR A 112 -2.52 0.55 14.28
CA THR A 112 -1.86 1.82 14.03
C THR A 112 -0.64 1.61 13.16
N LEU A 113 -0.54 2.41 12.11
CA LEU A 113 0.64 2.50 11.25
C LEU A 113 1.45 3.73 11.66
N LYS A 114 2.68 3.55 12.10
CA LYS A 114 3.67 4.63 12.26
C LYS A 114 4.53 4.64 11.01
N ILE A 115 4.45 5.71 10.23
CA ILE A 115 5.09 5.79 8.93
C ILE A 115 6.58 6.09 9.07
N PRO A 116 7.47 5.34 8.39
CA PRO A 116 8.91 5.59 8.41
C PRO A 116 9.26 6.89 7.69
N ASP A 117 10.43 7.45 8.01
CA ASP A 117 11.00 8.59 7.31
C ASP A 117 11.41 8.20 5.87
N ALA A 118 11.06 9.01 4.89
CA ALA A 118 11.28 8.73 3.47
C ALA A 118 12.76 8.70 3.05
N ARG A 119 13.68 9.16 3.89
CA ARG A 119 15.12 9.07 3.61
C ARG A 119 15.70 7.65 3.64
N PHE A 120 14.96 6.67 4.19
CA PHE A 120 15.35 5.25 4.18
C PHE A 120 14.92 4.57 2.90
N THR A 121 13.88 5.08 2.30
CA THR A 121 13.24 4.61 1.09
C THR A 121 12.60 5.81 0.43
N ARG A 122 12.21 5.68 -0.83
CA ARG A 122 11.41 6.68 -1.53
C ARG A 122 9.99 6.84 -0.96
N LEU A 123 9.57 5.91 -0.12
CA LEU A 123 8.24 5.89 0.49
C LEU A 123 8.36 6.25 1.96
N GLY A 124 7.39 7.01 2.48
CA GLY A 124 7.38 7.39 3.88
C GLY A 124 6.95 8.83 4.10
N TYR A 125 7.33 9.35 5.27
CA TYR A 125 7.10 10.73 5.67
C TYR A 125 8.26 11.63 5.23
N ASP A 126 7.96 12.77 4.62
CA ASP A 126 8.91 13.78 4.20
C ASP A 126 8.32 15.18 4.38
N ASP A 127 8.83 15.93 5.34
CA ASP A 127 8.48 17.33 5.66
C ASP A 127 6.96 17.64 5.66
N GLY A 128 6.19 16.81 6.33
CA GLY A 128 4.74 16.95 6.46
C GLY A 128 3.92 16.30 5.34
N ASN A 129 4.58 15.70 4.37
CA ASN A 129 3.95 14.94 3.30
C ASN A 129 4.18 13.45 3.52
N TYR A 130 3.33 12.62 2.93
CA TYR A 130 3.44 11.16 2.99
C TYR A 130 3.33 10.58 1.60
N TYR A 131 4.30 9.76 1.23
CA TYR A 131 4.32 9.00 -0.01
C TYR A 131 4.24 7.52 0.33
N LEU A 132 3.13 6.87 0.03
CA LEU A 132 2.82 5.54 0.53
C LEU A 132 2.45 4.60 -0.62
N LYS A 133 3.00 3.38 -0.57
CA LYS A 133 2.65 2.30 -1.49
C LYS A 133 2.44 1.03 -0.68
N ASN A 134 1.27 0.39 -0.85
CA ASN A 134 0.93 -0.86 -0.16
C ASN A 134 1.13 -0.82 1.38
N CYS A 135 0.89 0.32 2.02
CA CYS A 135 1.15 0.52 3.44
C CYS A 135 0.16 -0.22 4.36
N PHE A 136 -1.00 -0.63 3.84
CA PHE A 136 -1.99 -1.38 4.61
C PHE A 136 -1.67 -2.87 4.65
N LEU A 137 -2.13 -3.55 5.70
CA LEU A 137 -2.04 -5.00 5.77
C LEU A 137 -2.73 -5.63 4.55
N SER A 138 -2.09 -6.58 3.91
CA SER A 138 -2.60 -7.19 2.68
C SER A 138 -2.42 -8.70 2.70
N LEU A 139 -3.34 -9.44 2.07
CA LEU A 139 -3.20 -10.87 1.93
C LEU A 139 -1.99 -11.19 1.04
N ALA A 140 -1.10 -12.06 1.50
CA ALA A 140 -0.02 -12.58 0.68
C ALA A 140 -0.58 -13.43 -0.47
N ARG A 141 0.10 -13.42 -1.61
CA ARG A 141 -0.26 -14.26 -2.75
C ARG A 141 -0.08 -15.74 -2.39
N PHE A 142 -0.97 -16.57 -2.90
CA PHE A 142 -0.87 -18.03 -2.74
C PHE A 142 -1.11 -18.76 -4.07
N SER A 143 -0.57 -19.97 -4.17
CA SER A 143 -0.66 -20.81 -5.36
C SER A 143 -2.01 -21.52 -5.45
N ASN A 144 -2.25 -22.20 -6.58
CA ASN A 144 -3.42 -23.06 -6.76
C ASN A 144 -3.45 -24.25 -5.77
N GLU A 145 -2.29 -24.64 -5.23
CA GLU A 145 -2.17 -25.66 -4.19
C GLU A 145 -2.33 -25.11 -2.77
N GLY A 146 -2.67 -23.81 -2.63
CA GLY A 146 -2.87 -23.16 -1.34
C GLY A 146 -1.59 -22.83 -0.58
N GLN A 147 -0.44 -22.79 -1.26
CA GLN A 147 0.83 -22.42 -0.67
C GLN A 147 1.04 -20.92 -0.74
N PHE A 148 1.17 -20.25 0.41
CA PHE A 148 1.47 -18.83 0.49
C PHE A 148 2.91 -18.52 0.12
N VAL A 149 3.11 -17.36 -0.47
CA VAL A 149 4.43 -16.81 -0.75
C VAL A 149 4.90 -16.03 0.46
N TYR A 150 5.95 -16.52 1.11
CA TYR A 150 6.62 -15.86 2.24
C TYR A 150 7.74 -14.98 1.69
N TYR A 151 7.37 -13.78 1.25
CA TYR A 151 8.32 -12.79 0.74
C TYR A 151 8.51 -11.71 1.77
N SER A 152 9.70 -11.64 2.34
CA SER A 152 10.08 -10.53 3.20
C SER A 152 10.43 -9.29 2.37
N ASN A 153 10.23 -8.11 2.95
CA ASN A 153 10.52 -6.81 2.35
C ASN A 153 12.00 -6.48 2.14
N GLU A 154 12.88 -7.44 2.31
CA GLU A 154 14.23 -7.29 1.79
C GLU A 154 14.22 -6.93 0.29
N ASN A 155 13.14 -7.23 -0.42
CA ASN A 155 12.95 -6.96 -1.85
C ASN A 155 12.23 -5.64 -2.15
N LEU A 156 12.21 -4.71 -1.23
CA LEU A 156 11.72 -3.32 -1.29
C LEU A 156 10.41 -3.05 -2.05
N GLU A 157 10.14 -3.61 -3.22
CA GLU A 157 8.98 -3.29 -4.06
C GLU A 157 8.25 -4.48 -4.66
N ASP A 158 8.89 -5.62 -4.67
CA ASP A 158 8.32 -6.83 -5.21
C ASP A 158 7.42 -7.53 -4.18
N MET A 159 6.43 -6.81 -3.68
CA MET A 159 5.49 -7.39 -2.74
C MET A 159 4.65 -8.47 -3.40
N ALA A 160 4.66 -9.64 -2.81
CA ALA A 160 3.84 -10.76 -3.24
C ALA A 160 2.41 -10.66 -2.67
N ASN A 161 1.71 -9.58 -3.02
CA ASN A 161 0.33 -9.38 -2.60
C ASN A 161 -0.64 -10.16 -3.48
N ALA A 162 -1.73 -10.62 -2.89
CA ALA A 162 -2.89 -11.05 -3.64
C ALA A 162 -3.54 -9.85 -4.35
N THR A 163 -4.17 -10.10 -5.50
CA THR A 163 -4.94 -9.07 -6.20
C THR A 163 -6.20 -8.73 -5.42
N TYR A 164 -6.45 -7.45 -5.19
CA TYR A 164 -7.71 -6.97 -4.65
C TYR A 164 -8.78 -7.00 -5.76
N ASN A 165 -9.76 -7.88 -5.65
CA ASN A 165 -10.91 -7.89 -6.55
C ASN A 165 -11.72 -6.61 -6.44
N ALA A 166 -11.92 -6.13 -5.22
CA ALA A 166 -12.51 -4.84 -4.91
C ALA A 166 -11.81 -4.25 -3.68
N ILE A 167 -11.68 -2.94 -3.66
CA ILE A 167 -11.14 -2.19 -2.53
C ILE A 167 -11.95 -0.90 -2.36
N ALA A 168 -12.20 -0.53 -1.11
CA ALA A 168 -12.73 0.77 -0.72
C ALA A 168 -11.90 1.28 0.46
N ILE A 169 -11.59 2.57 0.47
CA ILE A 169 -10.83 3.22 1.53
C ILE A 169 -11.50 4.55 1.88
N ASP A 170 -11.74 4.76 3.17
CA ASP A 170 -12.24 5.99 3.72
C ASP A 170 -11.13 6.66 4.54
N PHE A 171 -10.79 7.90 4.18
CA PHE A 171 -9.84 8.72 4.91
C PHE A 171 -10.56 9.82 5.69
N THR A 172 -10.18 9.99 6.95
CA THR A 172 -10.49 11.19 7.73
C THR A 172 -9.18 11.93 7.96
N ILE A 173 -9.07 13.14 7.40
CA ILE A 173 -7.85 13.96 7.43
C ILE A 173 -8.19 15.42 7.73
N PRO A 174 -7.25 16.25 8.21
CA PRO A 174 -7.40 17.70 8.29
C PRO A 174 -7.78 18.31 6.93
N LYS A 175 -8.57 19.40 6.95
CA LYS A 175 -9.04 20.06 5.72
C LYS A 175 -7.92 20.62 4.84
N ASN A 176 -6.83 21.03 5.46
CA ASN A 176 -5.66 21.63 4.79
C ASN A 176 -4.71 20.59 4.16
N ILE A 177 -5.09 19.32 4.17
CA ILE A 177 -4.30 18.24 3.59
C ILE A 177 -5.04 17.68 2.38
N GLU A 178 -4.31 17.43 1.29
CA GLU A 178 -4.82 16.80 0.08
C GLU A 178 -4.38 15.35 -0.03
N ILE A 179 -5.22 14.50 -0.62
CA ILE A 179 -4.89 13.09 -0.92
C ILE A 179 -5.04 12.84 -2.40
N THR A 180 -3.96 12.38 -3.00
CA THR A 180 -3.97 11.80 -4.35
C THR A 180 -3.76 10.29 -4.26
N CYS A 181 -4.55 9.53 -5.03
CA CYS A 181 -4.57 8.07 -4.97
C CYS A 181 -4.70 7.47 -6.37
N ASN A 182 -4.13 6.29 -6.57
CA ASN A 182 -4.31 5.50 -7.80
C ASN A 182 -5.69 4.80 -7.87
N LEU A 183 -6.56 5.00 -6.89
CA LEU A 183 -7.96 4.56 -6.88
C LEU A 183 -8.88 5.70 -7.35
N ASP A 184 -10.12 5.35 -7.70
CA ASP A 184 -11.12 6.30 -8.14
C ASP A 184 -11.74 7.03 -6.93
N LEU A 185 -11.83 8.35 -6.98
CA LEU A 185 -12.53 9.16 -5.98
C LEU A 185 -14.04 8.90 -6.09
N VAL A 186 -14.67 8.51 -4.99
CA VAL A 186 -16.11 8.20 -4.91
C VAL A 186 -16.88 9.37 -4.32
N ALA A 187 -16.41 9.89 -3.18
CA ALA A 187 -17.06 10.98 -2.46
C ALA A 187 -16.05 11.77 -1.63
N GLN A 188 -16.36 13.02 -1.39
CA GLN A 188 -15.70 13.86 -0.40
C GLN A 188 -16.75 14.64 0.38
N THR A 189 -16.59 14.69 1.70
CA THR A 189 -17.47 15.41 2.60
C THR A 189 -16.64 16.22 3.57
N ASP A 190 -16.88 17.52 3.59
CA ASP A 190 -16.22 18.42 4.54
C ASP A 190 -16.98 18.45 5.88
N LEU A 191 -16.22 18.30 6.97
CA LEU A 191 -16.65 18.47 8.35
C LEU A 191 -16.12 19.81 8.87
N GLU A 192 -16.24 20.11 10.18
CA GLU A 192 -15.75 21.40 10.71
C GLU A 192 -14.25 21.60 10.49
N THR A 193 -13.42 20.69 10.98
CA THR A 193 -11.95 20.78 10.97
C THR A 193 -11.29 19.72 10.08
N THR A 194 -12.04 18.69 9.70
CA THR A 194 -11.57 17.54 8.91
C THR A 194 -12.37 17.41 7.62
N LYS A 195 -11.92 16.54 6.74
CA LYS A 195 -12.69 16.05 5.59
C LYS A 195 -12.61 14.52 5.52
N ASN A 196 -13.70 13.93 5.07
CA ASN A 196 -13.76 12.51 4.74
C ASN A 196 -13.66 12.35 3.23
N ILE A 197 -12.76 11.50 2.78
CA ILE A 197 -12.53 11.22 1.36
C ILE A 197 -12.63 9.72 1.16
N GLN A 198 -13.45 9.31 0.20
CA GLN A 198 -13.69 7.91 -0.13
C GLN A 198 -13.11 7.57 -1.50
N PHE A 199 -12.30 6.54 -1.53
CA PHE A 199 -11.75 5.97 -2.76
C PHE A 199 -12.22 4.54 -2.95
N SER A 200 -12.33 4.11 -4.22
CA SER A 200 -12.60 2.71 -4.55
C SER A 200 -11.83 2.26 -5.78
N GLY A 201 -11.69 0.95 -5.94
CA GLY A 201 -11.06 0.36 -7.11
C GLY A 201 -11.39 -1.12 -7.25
N LYS A 202 -11.22 -1.65 -8.46
CA LYS A 202 -11.39 -3.07 -8.77
C LYS A 202 -10.16 -3.61 -9.48
N ASN A 203 -9.83 -4.88 -9.21
CA ASN A 203 -8.70 -5.59 -9.83
C ASN A 203 -7.39 -4.81 -9.68
N ARG A 204 -7.03 -4.45 -8.44
CA ARG A 204 -5.81 -3.72 -8.09
C ARG A 204 -4.80 -4.67 -7.48
N THR A 205 -3.53 -4.52 -7.84
CA THR A 205 -2.39 -5.23 -7.24
C THR A 205 -1.64 -4.36 -6.24
N GLU A 206 -1.89 -3.06 -6.28
CA GLU A 206 -1.21 -2.05 -5.46
C GLU A 206 -2.15 -0.90 -5.11
N ILE A 207 -1.86 -0.27 -3.97
CA ILE A 207 -2.46 0.99 -3.53
C ILE A 207 -1.32 1.98 -3.37
N GLN A 208 -1.40 3.11 -4.08
CA GLN A 208 -0.44 4.20 -4.01
C GLN A 208 -1.14 5.49 -3.59
N LEU A 209 -0.56 6.18 -2.63
CA LEU A 209 -1.10 7.38 -2.01
C LEU A 209 -0.02 8.46 -1.90
N ALA A 210 -0.38 9.70 -2.20
CA ALA A 210 0.32 10.89 -1.74
C ALA A 210 -0.63 11.70 -0.85
N ILE A 211 -0.16 12.10 0.32
CA ILE A 211 -0.90 12.92 1.28
C ILE A 211 -0.05 14.16 1.51
N GLU A 212 -0.51 15.31 1.06
CA GLU A 212 0.30 16.52 0.94
C GLU A 212 -0.43 17.74 1.51
N LYS A 213 0.34 18.70 2.02
CA LYS A 213 -0.18 20.00 2.44
C LYS A 213 -0.65 20.86 1.26
N LYS A 214 -0.11 20.59 0.08
CA LYS A 214 -0.46 21.26 -1.17
C LYS A 214 -0.49 20.21 -2.27
N ASP A 215 -1.61 20.15 -2.97
CA ASP A 215 -1.74 19.26 -4.12
C ASP A 215 -0.70 19.62 -5.18
N SER A 216 0.14 18.63 -5.49
CA SER A 216 1.19 18.76 -6.51
C SER A 216 0.87 17.97 -7.78
N TYR A 217 -0.22 17.19 -7.80
CA TYR A 217 -0.54 16.28 -8.88
C TYR A 217 -1.46 16.90 -9.94
N GLU A 218 -1.16 16.60 -11.18
CA GLU A 218 -1.99 16.90 -12.35
C GLU A 218 -2.57 15.59 -12.91
N SER A 219 -3.78 15.65 -13.48
CA SER A 219 -4.44 14.49 -14.10
C SER A 219 -4.52 14.67 -15.61
N PHE A 220 -4.07 13.65 -16.35
CA PHE A 220 -4.20 13.53 -17.79
C PHE A 220 -5.09 12.34 -18.11
N LYS A 221 -6.24 12.57 -18.70
CA LYS A 221 -7.26 11.56 -18.94
C LYS A 221 -7.61 11.46 -20.41
N ASN A 222 -7.62 10.22 -20.93
CA ASN A 222 -8.21 9.87 -22.22
C ASN A 222 -9.28 8.77 -22.04
N GLU A 223 -9.80 8.23 -23.14
CA GLU A 223 -10.82 7.18 -23.11
C GLU A 223 -10.34 5.87 -22.49
N GLN A 224 -9.03 5.65 -22.41
CA GLN A 224 -8.43 4.38 -22.01
C GLN A 224 -7.90 4.40 -20.59
N ILE A 225 -7.33 5.52 -20.14
CA ILE A 225 -6.58 5.64 -18.91
C ILE A 225 -6.62 7.05 -18.33
N GLU A 226 -6.50 7.15 -17.02
CA GLU A 226 -6.16 8.37 -16.31
C GLU A 226 -4.76 8.23 -15.74
N VAL A 227 -3.87 9.17 -16.05
CA VAL A 227 -2.52 9.29 -15.50
C VAL A 227 -2.49 10.47 -14.56
N VAL A 228 -2.23 10.21 -13.29
CA VAL A 228 -2.08 11.25 -12.26
C VAL A 228 -0.60 11.35 -11.92
N THR A 229 -0.02 12.54 -12.05
CA THR A 229 1.42 12.72 -11.90
C THR A 229 1.81 14.09 -11.40
N ASN A 230 2.87 14.15 -10.60
CA ASN A 230 3.54 15.39 -10.19
C ASN A 230 4.98 15.49 -10.73
N LEU A 231 5.29 14.72 -11.77
CA LEU A 231 6.61 14.83 -12.41
C LEU A 231 6.90 16.27 -12.81
N GLU A 232 8.10 16.75 -12.50
CA GLU A 232 8.54 18.09 -12.83
C GLU A 232 8.31 18.41 -14.30
N LYS A 233 7.84 19.62 -14.56
CA LYS A 233 7.58 20.09 -15.92
C LYS A 233 8.89 20.10 -16.69
N SER A 234 9.05 19.08 -17.56
CA SER A 234 10.09 19.10 -18.58
C SER A 234 9.89 20.31 -19.51
N ARG A 235 10.71 20.46 -20.56
CA ARG A 235 10.53 21.46 -21.62
C ARG A 235 9.22 21.32 -22.40
N LEU A 236 8.41 20.31 -22.10
CA LEU A 236 7.12 20.03 -22.74
C LEU A 236 6.00 20.83 -22.06
N ASN A 237 5.16 21.48 -22.86
CA ASN A 237 3.92 22.04 -22.36
C ASN A 237 2.86 20.94 -22.12
N ASP A 238 1.73 21.30 -21.50
CA ASP A 238 0.70 20.33 -21.08
C ASP A 238 0.10 19.56 -22.28
N ILE A 239 -0.05 20.21 -23.44
CA ILE A 239 -0.54 19.54 -24.66
C ILE A 239 0.49 18.49 -25.14
N GLN A 240 1.75 18.85 -25.17
CA GLN A 240 2.81 17.93 -25.58
C GLN A 240 2.94 16.75 -24.63
N ARG A 241 2.79 16.99 -23.31
CA ARG A 241 2.76 15.93 -22.28
C ARG A 241 1.59 14.97 -22.50
N ALA A 242 0.38 15.51 -22.72
CA ALA A 242 -0.81 14.69 -23.01
C ALA A 242 -0.60 13.82 -24.26
N ILE A 243 -0.01 14.37 -25.34
CA ILE A 243 0.30 13.62 -26.55
C ILE A 243 1.32 12.49 -26.28
N VAL A 244 2.36 12.75 -25.48
CA VAL A 244 3.36 11.75 -25.12
C VAL A 244 2.71 10.61 -24.31
N ILE A 245 1.90 10.95 -23.32
CA ILE A 245 1.17 9.97 -22.49
C ILE A 245 0.27 9.11 -23.38
N ASP A 246 -0.49 9.75 -24.30
CA ASP A 246 -1.38 9.02 -25.20
C ASP A 246 -0.62 8.03 -26.10
N LYS A 247 0.50 8.45 -26.67
CA LYS A 247 1.38 7.58 -27.48
C LYS A 247 1.93 6.40 -26.68
N VAL A 248 2.39 6.63 -25.44
CA VAL A 248 2.92 5.57 -24.56
C VAL A 248 1.82 4.58 -24.19
N VAL A 249 0.64 5.07 -23.83
CA VAL A 249 -0.52 4.22 -23.50
C VAL A 249 -0.94 3.37 -24.70
N HIS A 250 -0.98 3.96 -25.89
CA HIS A 250 -1.32 3.26 -27.13
C HIS A 250 -0.30 2.14 -27.42
N TYR A 251 0.99 2.47 -27.38
CA TYR A 251 2.08 1.50 -27.58
C TYR A 251 2.00 0.34 -26.59
N VAL A 252 1.82 0.62 -25.28
CA VAL A 252 1.71 -0.41 -24.24
C VAL A 252 0.49 -1.28 -24.45
N SER A 253 -0.66 -0.69 -24.84
CA SER A 253 -1.90 -1.44 -25.09
C SER A 253 -1.78 -2.39 -26.24
N GLU A 254 -1.14 -1.98 -27.33
CA GLU A 254 -0.95 -2.80 -28.54
C GLU A 254 0.05 -3.94 -28.32
N ASN A 255 1.19 -3.63 -27.67
CA ASN A 255 2.28 -4.57 -27.60
C ASN A 255 2.21 -5.54 -26.42
N LEU A 256 1.64 -5.10 -25.27
CA LEU A 256 1.58 -5.92 -24.07
C LEU A 256 0.24 -6.64 -23.89
N LYS A 257 -0.76 -6.40 -24.74
CA LYS A 257 -2.12 -7.00 -24.67
C LYS A 257 -2.72 -7.00 -23.25
N LYS A 258 -2.26 -6.10 -22.38
CA LYS A 258 -2.70 -6.04 -20.99
C LYS A 258 -4.07 -5.36 -20.90
N LYS A 259 -4.93 -5.91 -20.02
CA LYS A 259 -6.21 -5.27 -19.68
C LYS A 259 -5.93 -3.87 -19.14
N LYS A 260 -6.70 -2.90 -19.65
CA LYS A 260 -6.60 -1.46 -19.36
C LYS A 260 -6.66 -1.22 -17.85
N LYS A 261 -5.63 -0.62 -17.26
CA LYS A 261 -5.71 0.02 -15.95
C LYS A 261 -6.43 1.36 -16.16
N LYS A 262 -7.52 1.60 -15.42
CA LYS A 262 -8.26 2.85 -15.57
C LYS A 262 -7.52 4.07 -15.04
N LYS A 263 -6.75 3.92 -13.96
CA LYS A 263 -6.00 5.01 -13.32
C LYS A 263 -4.65 4.52 -12.84
N ILE A 264 -3.60 5.27 -13.14
CA ILE A 264 -2.23 5.05 -12.63
C ILE A 264 -1.72 6.34 -12.00
N MET A 265 -0.83 6.21 -11.03
CA MET A 265 -0.16 7.32 -10.37
C MET A 265 1.35 7.18 -10.64
N ILE A 266 1.99 8.28 -11.02
CA ILE A 266 3.43 8.37 -11.27
C ILE A 266 3.93 9.57 -10.49
N SER A 267 4.76 9.35 -9.47
CA SER A 267 5.25 10.41 -8.62
C SER A 267 6.70 10.80 -8.93
N GLN A 268 7.05 12.07 -8.70
CA GLN A 268 8.42 12.54 -8.78
C GLN A 268 9.33 11.80 -7.79
N VAL A 269 8.79 11.49 -6.61
CA VAL A 269 9.52 10.73 -5.58
C VAL A 269 9.90 9.32 -6.06
N ASP A 270 9.01 8.64 -6.78
CA ASP A 270 9.31 7.33 -7.38
C ASP A 270 10.42 7.44 -8.42
N TYR A 271 10.45 8.53 -9.18
CA TYR A 271 11.45 8.75 -10.23
C TYR A 271 12.83 9.10 -9.67
N GLU A 272 12.90 9.98 -8.67
CA GLU A 272 14.17 10.48 -8.11
C GLU A 272 14.88 9.46 -7.21
N ARG A 273 14.11 8.59 -6.58
CA ARG A 273 14.62 7.63 -5.59
C ARG A 273 14.63 6.20 -6.10
N SER A 274 14.43 6.01 -7.42
CA SER A 274 14.45 4.69 -8.09
C SER A 274 15.88 4.16 -8.29
#